data_3c0f7afa34bc35341fbc8b1981180781
#
_entry.id   3c0f7afa34bc35341fbc8b1981180781
#
_cell.length_a   1.000
_cell.length_b   1.000
_cell.length_c   1.000
_cell.angle_alpha   90.00
_cell.angle_beta   90.00
_cell.angle_gamma   90.00
#
_symmetry.space_group_name_H-M   'P 1'
#
loop_
_entity.id
_entity.type
_entity.pdbx_description
1 polymer ?
#
loop_
_entity_poly.entity_id
_entity_poly.type
_entity_poly.pdbx_seq_one_letter_code
_entity_poly.pdbx_strand_id
1 'polypeptide(L)'
;MLLAKGGGIVDIPSNHSVDQTVEKLRAILEANGVSLFALVDHSGEAEKVGMKMRPTKLLIFGSPSAGTPLMLAAPSLALDLPLKVLIREDDNGRVWVSYNSPDYLKERHGLP
;
A
#
# COMPACT_ATOMS: atom_id res chain seq x y z
N MET A 1 11.94 10.09 6.80
CA MET A 1 13.06 9.18 6.53
C MET A 1 12.53 7.86 5.99
N LEU A 2 13.18 7.34 4.97
CA LEU A 2 12.79 6.10 4.30
C LEU A 2 13.60 4.94 4.88
N LEU A 3 12.91 3.91 5.39
CA LEU A 3 13.54 2.73 5.96
C LEU A 3 13.06 1.49 5.20
N ALA A 4 14.00 0.73 4.66
CA ALA A 4 13.72 -0.57 4.06
C ALA A 4 13.84 -1.65 5.13
N LYS A 5 12.79 -2.46 5.27
CA LYS A 5 12.81 -3.64 6.12
C LYS A 5 13.20 -4.87 5.31
N GLY A 6 13.54 -5.97 5.99
CA GLY A 6 13.68 -7.26 5.35
C GLY A 6 12.41 -7.62 4.57
N GLY A 7 12.56 -8.35 3.47
CA GLY A 7 11.45 -8.70 2.59
C GLY A 7 10.98 -7.59 1.67
N GLY A 8 11.73 -6.50 1.54
CA GLY A 8 11.44 -5.42 0.60
C GLY A 8 10.38 -4.43 1.07
N ILE A 9 10.01 -4.45 2.33
CA ILE A 9 9.04 -3.49 2.88
C ILE A 9 9.73 -2.16 3.16
N VAL A 10 9.12 -1.08 2.70
CA VAL A 10 9.54 0.30 2.97
C VAL A 10 8.53 0.92 3.93
N ASP A 11 9.02 1.50 5.03
CA ASP A 11 8.20 2.22 5.99
C ASP A 11 8.55 3.71 5.99
N ILE A 12 7.54 4.55 5.88
CA ILE A 12 7.69 6.01 5.93
C ILE A 12 6.81 6.53 7.06
N PRO A 13 7.35 7.33 8.00
CA PRO A 13 6.51 7.92 9.04
C PRO A 13 5.58 8.99 8.46
N SER A 14 4.38 9.11 9.02
CA SER A 14 3.44 10.16 8.71
C SER A 14 3.21 11.03 9.93
N ASN A 15 3.11 12.34 9.72
CA ASN A 15 2.80 13.30 10.77
C ASN A 15 1.29 13.50 10.95
N HIS A 16 0.47 12.74 10.24
CA HIS A 16 -0.98 12.85 10.24
C HIS A 16 -1.61 11.58 10.83
N SER A 17 -2.89 11.65 11.15
CA SER A 17 -3.65 10.45 11.55
C SER A 17 -3.74 9.48 10.37
N VAL A 18 -4.14 8.25 10.64
CA VAL A 18 -4.39 7.27 9.59
C VAL A 18 -5.40 7.81 8.58
N ASP A 19 -6.53 8.35 9.04
CA ASP A 19 -7.57 8.86 8.13
C ASP A 19 -7.09 10.05 7.32
N GLN A 20 -6.35 10.98 7.90
CA GLN A 20 -5.79 12.11 7.18
C GLN A 20 -4.76 11.66 6.14
N THR A 21 -3.93 10.68 6.50
CA THR A 21 -2.93 10.12 5.58
C THR A 21 -3.60 9.44 4.40
N VAL A 22 -4.67 8.67 4.66
CA VAL A 22 -5.46 8.03 3.60
C VAL A 22 -6.00 9.08 2.63
N GLU A 23 -6.61 10.16 3.15
CA GLU A 23 -7.18 11.20 2.29
C GLU A 23 -6.13 11.93 1.45
N LYS A 24 -4.96 12.19 2.03
CA LYS A 24 -3.85 12.79 1.30
C LYS A 24 -3.35 11.88 0.18
N LEU A 25 -3.22 10.59 0.43
CA LEU A 25 -2.80 9.62 -0.58
C LEU A 25 -3.85 9.48 -1.69
N ARG A 26 -5.13 9.44 -1.34
CA ARG A 26 -6.20 9.40 -2.34
C ARG A 26 -6.12 10.60 -3.28
N ALA A 27 -5.90 11.78 -2.73
CA ALA A 27 -5.79 12.99 -3.53
C ALA A 27 -4.58 12.95 -4.48
N ILE A 28 -3.44 12.42 -4.00
CA ILE A 28 -2.24 12.26 -4.82
C ILE A 28 -2.49 11.26 -5.96
N LEU A 29 -3.11 10.12 -5.67
CA LEU A 29 -3.43 9.12 -6.68
C LEU A 29 -4.35 9.71 -7.75
N GLU A 30 -5.40 10.40 -7.33
CA GLU A 30 -6.35 11.03 -8.25
C GLU A 30 -5.66 12.07 -9.13
N ALA A 31 -4.81 12.92 -8.54
CA ALA A 31 -4.08 13.94 -9.28
C ALA A 31 -3.13 13.36 -10.32
N ASN A 32 -2.68 12.12 -10.15
CA ASN A 32 -1.77 11.44 -11.07
C ASN A 32 -2.50 10.45 -12.00
N GLY A 33 -3.82 10.46 -12.02
CA GLY A 33 -4.60 9.58 -12.89
C GLY A 33 -4.51 8.10 -12.52
N VAL A 34 -4.18 7.80 -11.27
CA VAL A 34 -4.09 6.43 -10.76
C VAL A 34 -5.43 6.05 -10.15
N SER A 35 -5.93 4.87 -10.51
CA SER A 35 -7.22 4.39 -10.00
C SER A 35 -7.07 3.76 -8.62
N LEU A 36 -7.92 4.17 -7.69
CA LEU A 36 -8.08 3.47 -6.42
C LEU A 36 -9.11 2.35 -6.63
N PHE A 37 -8.65 1.09 -6.58
CA PHE A 37 -9.53 -0.06 -6.80
C PHE A 37 -10.30 -0.45 -5.55
N ALA A 38 -9.67 -0.33 -4.39
CA ALA A 38 -10.30 -0.69 -3.12
C ALA A 38 -9.60 -0.02 -1.95
N LEU A 39 -10.36 0.18 -0.90
CA LEU A 39 -9.86 0.56 0.41
C LEU A 39 -10.34 -0.50 1.39
N VAL A 40 -9.39 -1.18 2.04
CA VAL A 40 -9.71 -2.20 3.05
C VAL A 40 -9.44 -1.59 4.43
N ASP A 41 -10.47 -1.55 5.26
CA ASP A 41 -10.34 -1.10 6.65
C ASP A 41 -10.22 -2.33 7.56
N HIS A 42 -8.99 -2.78 7.81
CA HIS A 42 -8.74 -3.93 8.67
C HIS A 42 -9.24 -3.72 10.09
N SER A 43 -9.08 -2.50 10.62
CA SER A 43 -9.55 -2.16 11.96
C SER A 43 -11.09 -2.20 12.03
N GLY A 44 -11.77 -1.75 10.98
CA GLY A 44 -13.24 -1.86 10.90
C GLY A 44 -13.73 -3.29 10.79
N GLU A 45 -13.02 -4.11 10.01
CA GLU A 45 -13.36 -5.54 9.90
C GLU A 45 -13.12 -6.27 11.23
N ALA A 46 -12.08 -5.90 11.98
CA ALA A 46 -11.84 -6.46 13.30
C ALA A 46 -13.00 -6.19 14.24
N GLU A 47 -13.56 -4.98 14.23
CA GLU A 47 -14.71 -4.63 15.05
C GLU A 47 -15.93 -5.52 14.77
N LYS A 48 -16.15 -5.87 13.52
CA LYS A 48 -17.27 -6.72 13.11
C LYS A 48 -17.21 -8.11 13.72
N VAL A 49 -16.04 -8.58 14.09
CA VAL A 49 -15.85 -9.89 14.75
C VAL A 49 -15.54 -9.75 16.24
N GLY A 50 -15.82 -8.59 16.83
CA GLY A 50 -15.70 -8.36 18.27
C GLY A 50 -14.27 -8.14 18.75
N MET A 51 -13.37 -7.80 17.86
CA MET A 51 -11.97 -7.54 18.20
C MET A 51 -11.61 -6.07 18.00
N LYS A 52 -10.57 -5.64 18.70
CA LYS A 52 -10.08 -4.27 18.58
C LYS A 52 -8.66 -4.29 18.07
N MET A 53 -8.38 -3.41 17.10
CA MET A 53 -7.02 -3.13 16.68
C MET A 53 -6.90 -1.64 16.37
N ARG A 54 -5.68 -1.12 16.42
CA ARG A 54 -5.43 0.27 16.07
C ARG A 54 -5.77 0.53 14.61
N PRO A 55 -6.06 1.78 14.25
CA PRO A 55 -6.38 2.13 12.86
C PRO A 55 -5.38 1.51 11.88
N THR A 56 -5.89 0.74 10.93
CA THR A 56 -5.09 0.01 9.95
C THR A 56 -5.89 -0.08 8.66
N LYS A 57 -5.43 0.61 7.62
CA LYS A 57 -6.11 0.65 6.33
C LYS A 57 -5.16 0.34 5.20
N LEU A 58 -5.67 -0.34 4.19
CA LEU A 58 -4.92 -0.73 3.00
C LEU A 58 -5.58 -0.11 1.77
N LEU A 59 -4.81 0.64 1.00
CA LEU A 59 -5.24 1.15 -0.30
C LEU A 59 -4.70 0.25 -1.39
N ILE A 60 -5.57 -0.15 -2.32
CA ILE A 60 -5.22 -0.98 -3.46
C ILE A 60 -5.46 -0.14 -4.71
N PHE A 61 -4.41 0.09 -5.49
CA PHE A 61 -4.44 1.06 -6.57
C PHE A 61 -3.58 0.60 -7.75
N GLY A 62 -3.80 1.21 -8.90
CA GLY A 62 -2.99 0.92 -10.05
C GLY A 62 -3.43 1.67 -11.29
N SER A 63 -2.64 1.47 -12.35
CA SER A 63 -2.91 2.00 -13.67
C SER A 63 -2.80 0.83 -14.65
N PRO A 64 -3.91 0.39 -15.27
CA PRO A 64 -3.87 -0.70 -16.24
C PRO A 64 -2.92 -0.44 -17.41
N SER A 65 -2.82 0.81 -17.84
CA SER A 65 -1.91 1.17 -18.94
C SER A 65 -0.43 1.01 -18.55
N ALA A 66 -0.10 1.18 -17.28
CA ALA A 66 1.27 0.99 -16.78
C ALA A 66 1.53 -0.46 -16.38
N GLY A 67 0.57 -1.12 -15.76
CA GLY A 67 0.74 -2.47 -15.22
C GLY A 67 0.66 -3.58 -16.26
N THR A 68 -0.20 -3.44 -17.26
CA THR A 68 -0.41 -4.49 -18.25
C THR A 68 0.86 -4.86 -19.04
N PRO A 69 1.65 -3.89 -19.55
CA PRO A 69 2.90 -4.25 -20.25
C PRO A 69 3.87 -5.02 -19.35
N LEU A 70 3.92 -4.69 -18.06
CA LEU A 70 4.80 -5.36 -17.12
C LEU A 70 4.35 -6.79 -16.86
N MET A 71 3.05 -7.02 -16.74
CA MET A 71 2.49 -8.36 -16.56
C MET A 71 2.68 -9.22 -17.81
N LEU A 72 2.65 -8.62 -18.99
CA LEU A 72 2.95 -9.35 -20.22
C LEU A 72 4.42 -9.80 -20.26
N ALA A 73 5.33 -8.97 -19.74
CA ALA A 73 6.76 -9.31 -19.66
C ALA A 73 7.05 -10.30 -18.53
N ALA A 74 6.34 -10.23 -17.42
CA ALA A 74 6.53 -11.09 -16.26
C ALA A 74 5.17 -11.47 -15.67
N PRO A 75 4.53 -12.55 -16.16
CA PRO A 75 3.16 -12.89 -15.76
C PRO A 75 2.95 -13.09 -14.27
N SER A 76 3.95 -13.55 -13.53
CA SER A 76 3.82 -13.72 -12.07
C SER A 76 3.62 -12.40 -11.33
N LEU A 77 3.98 -11.27 -11.95
CA LEU A 77 3.78 -9.95 -11.35
C LEU A 77 2.30 -9.69 -11.06
N ALA A 78 1.39 -10.33 -11.79
CA ALA A 78 -0.04 -10.21 -11.55
C ALA A 78 -0.44 -10.64 -10.13
N LEU A 79 0.39 -11.43 -9.45
CA LEU A 79 0.17 -11.80 -8.05
C LEU A 79 0.31 -10.59 -7.11
N ASP A 80 1.23 -9.68 -7.44
CA ASP A 80 1.54 -8.51 -6.61
C ASP A 80 0.92 -7.21 -7.12
N LEU A 81 0.14 -7.28 -8.18
CA LEU A 81 -0.65 -6.16 -8.67
C LEU A 81 -2.14 -6.43 -8.41
N PRO A 82 -2.95 -5.41 -8.19
CA PRO A 82 -2.61 -3.98 -8.09
C PRO A 82 -1.65 -3.67 -6.94
N LEU A 83 -0.99 -2.52 -7.02
CA LEU A 83 -0.12 -2.06 -5.94
C LEU A 83 -0.92 -1.77 -4.67
N LYS A 84 -0.24 -1.82 -3.54
CA LYS A 84 -0.87 -1.63 -2.24
C LYS A 84 -0.02 -0.70 -1.38
N VAL A 85 -0.69 0.11 -0.57
CA VAL A 85 -0.04 0.89 0.48
C VAL A 85 -0.82 0.69 1.77
N LEU A 86 -0.09 0.35 2.83
CA LEU A 86 -0.64 0.13 4.17
C LEU A 86 -0.43 1.38 4.99
N ILE A 87 -1.49 1.86 5.64
CA ILE A 87 -1.41 2.97 6.57
C ILE A 87 -1.89 2.46 7.92
N ARG A 88 -1.02 2.50 8.93
CA ARG A 88 -1.32 1.96 10.24
C ARG A 88 -0.75 2.81 11.37
N GLU A 89 -1.45 2.79 12.49
CA GLU A 89 -0.97 3.35 13.75
C GLU A 89 -0.33 2.21 14.56
N ASP A 90 0.89 2.45 15.07
CA ASP A 90 1.56 1.47 15.93
C ASP A 90 1.16 1.64 17.40
N ASP A 91 1.69 0.78 18.27
CA ASP A 91 1.35 0.78 19.69
C ASP A 91 1.79 2.05 20.43
N ASN A 92 2.67 2.84 19.82
CA ASN A 92 3.14 4.11 20.37
C ASN A 92 2.36 5.32 19.82
N GLY A 93 1.31 5.06 19.02
CA GLY A 93 0.51 6.13 18.41
C GLY A 93 1.16 6.75 17.18
N ARG A 94 2.24 6.19 16.66
CA ARG A 94 2.88 6.68 15.44
C ARG A 94 2.21 6.08 14.22
N VAL A 95 2.07 6.89 13.18
CA VAL A 95 1.47 6.46 11.92
C VAL A 95 2.55 6.19 10.89
N TRP A 96 2.43 5.05 10.24
CA TRP A 96 3.38 4.57 9.22
C TRP A 96 2.66 4.32 7.91
N VAL A 97 3.35 4.66 6.82
CA VAL A 97 2.97 4.31 5.46
C VAL A 97 3.95 3.24 4.99
N SER A 98 3.44 2.07 4.64
CA SER A 98 4.28 0.93 4.27
C SER A 98 3.89 0.39 2.90
N TYR A 99 4.87 0.01 2.10
CA TYR A 99 4.63 -0.56 0.79
C TYR A 99 5.79 -1.46 0.38
N ASN A 100 5.56 -2.28 -0.64
CA ASN A 100 6.60 -3.10 -1.21
C ASN A 100 7.48 -2.26 -2.12
N SER A 101 8.80 -2.31 -1.96
CA SER A 101 9.69 -1.54 -2.81
C SER A 101 9.58 -2.02 -4.26
N PRO A 102 9.63 -1.09 -5.23
CA PRO A 102 9.65 -1.46 -6.64
C PRO A 102 10.81 -2.39 -7.00
N ASP A 103 11.98 -2.17 -6.42
CA ASP A 103 13.15 -3.02 -6.66
C ASP A 103 12.91 -4.45 -6.17
N TYR A 104 12.27 -4.62 -5.03
CA TYR A 104 11.90 -5.94 -4.52
C TYR A 104 10.96 -6.66 -5.48
N LEU A 105 9.93 -5.98 -5.97
CA LEU A 105 8.98 -6.58 -6.91
C LEU A 105 9.65 -6.92 -8.24
N LYS A 106 10.50 -6.05 -8.73
CA LYS A 106 11.27 -6.27 -9.95
C LYS A 106 12.14 -7.52 -9.85
N GLU A 107 12.87 -7.65 -8.75
CA GLU A 107 13.75 -8.78 -8.50
C GLU A 107 12.95 -10.07 -8.30
N ARG A 108 11.87 -10.01 -7.53
CA ARG A 108 11.01 -11.17 -7.26
C ARG A 108 10.47 -11.81 -8.53
N HIS A 109 10.10 -10.98 -9.51
CA HIS A 109 9.45 -11.43 -10.75
C HIS A 109 10.39 -11.46 -11.96
N GLY A 110 11.67 -11.19 -11.76
CA GLY A 110 12.64 -11.20 -12.84
C GLY A 110 12.39 -10.16 -13.91
N LEU A 111 11.87 -8.99 -13.56
CA LEU A 111 11.69 -7.88 -14.50
C LEU A 111 13.05 -7.31 -14.91
N PRO A 112 13.24 -6.93 -16.19
CA PRO A 112 14.48 -6.35 -16.66
C PRO A 112 14.74 -4.93 -16.10
#